data_d0b18876973d1ae5f6b947b2d0d3b99b
#
_entry.id   d0b18876973d1ae5f6b947b2d0d3b99b
#
_cell.length_a   1.000
_cell.length_b   1.000
_cell.length_c   1.000
_cell.angle_alpha   90.00
_cell.angle_beta   90.00
_cell.angle_gamma   90.00
#
_symmetry.space_group_name_H-M   'P 1'
#
loop_
_entity.id
_entity.type
_entity.pdbx_description
1 polymer ?
#
loop_
_entity_poly.entity_id
_entity_poly.type
_entity_poly.pdbx_seq_one_letter_code
_entity_poly.pdbx_strand_id
1 'polypeptide(L)'
;LRIVTIGAGPAGLYFAILMKKRFPEVAIRVLERNRPDDTFGWGVVFSDETLGNFEEADPETYAEITGSFRYWQSIETFYRGEKTVSTGHGFAALSRKKLLLILQRRARQLGVELEFEREVASLAEVVDADLVLAADGVNSRVRAELAERFRPQLDWGRCRFSWLGTDLPLDAFTFIFEPTEHGLFQVHAYPFEEG
;
A
#
# COMPACT_ATOMS: atom_id res chain seq x y z
N LEU A 1 18.53 -20.86 -2.10
CA LEU A 1 17.09 -20.65 -1.85
C LEU A 1 16.55 -19.72 -2.93
N ARG A 2 15.50 -20.15 -3.62
CA ARG A 2 14.78 -19.37 -4.63
C ARG A 2 13.40 -18.99 -4.10
N ILE A 3 13.14 -17.68 -4.03
CA ILE A 3 11.86 -17.15 -3.56
C ILE A 3 11.13 -16.51 -4.73
N VAL A 4 9.86 -16.82 -4.87
CA VAL A 4 8.96 -16.12 -5.79
C VAL A 4 7.90 -15.38 -4.97
N THR A 5 7.78 -14.08 -5.21
CA THR A 5 6.71 -13.24 -4.65
C THR A 5 5.68 -12.96 -5.74
N ILE A 6 4.42 -13.28 -5.50
CA ILE A 6 3.31 -12.99 -6.40
C ILE A 6 2.65 -11.69 -5.93
N GLY A 7 2.80 -10.64 -6.73
CA GLY A 7 2.32 -9.28 -6.45
C GLY A 7 3.43 -8.32 -6.03
N ALA A 8 3.61 -7.23 -6.80
CA ALA A 8 4.52 -6.12 -6.52
C ALA A 8 3.82 -4.93 -5.81
N GLY A 9 2.84 -5.23 -4.98
CA GLY A 9 2.31 -4.27 -4.02
C GLY A 9 3.30 -3.97 -2.89
N PRO A 10 3.00 -3.00 -1.99
CA PRO A 10 3.90 -2.65 -0.89
C PRO A 10 4.37 -3.85 -0.07
N ALA A 11 3.49 -4.80 0.22
CA ALA A 11 3.83 -5.98 1.02
C ALA A 11 4.85 -6.89 0.30
N GLY A 12 4.63 -7.18 -0.98
CA GLY A 12 5.52 -8.07 -1.75
C GLY A 12 6.89 -7.44 -1.98
N LEU A 13 6.93 -6.16 -2.34
CA LEU A 13 8.18 -5.43 -2.55
C LEU A 13 8.97 -5.28 -1.26
N TYR A 14 8.31 -4.89 -0.16
CA TYR A 14 9.00 -4.67 1.10
C TYR A 14 9.52 -5.97 1.71
N PHE A 15 8.75 -7.05 1.61
CA PHE A 15 9.25 -8.38 1.97
C PHE A 15 10.52 -8.74 1.18
N ALA A 16 10.52 -8.54 -0.13
CA ALA A 16 11.68 -8.84 -0.98
C ALA A 16 12.92 -8.00 -0.58
N ILE A 17 12.72 -6.70 -0.27
CA ILE A 17 13.76 -5.81 0.23
C ILE A 17 14.36 -6.35 1.53
N LEU A 18 13.54 -6.64 2.52
CA LEU A 18 14.00 -7.11 3.83
C LEU A 18 14.69 -8.46 3.74
N MET A 19 14.18 -9.37 2.92
CA MET A 19 14.82 -10.67 2.67
C MET A 19 16.19 -10.52 2.02
N LYS A 20 16.32 -9.65 1.01
CA LYS A 20 17.63 -9.40 0.37
C LYS A 20 18.63 -8.73 1.30
N LYS A 21 18.17 -7.83 2.17
CA LYS A 21 19.03 -7.23 3.20
C LYS A 21 19.55 -8.26 4.19
N ARG A 22 18.71 -9.20 4.61
CA ARG A 22 19.07 -10.22 5.57
C ARG A 22 19.86 -11.36 4.97
N PHE A 23 19.55 -11.72 3.73
CA PHE A 23 20.11 -12.87 3.00
C PHE A 23 20.45 -12.45 1.56
N PRO A 24 21.58 -11.75 1.35
CA PRO A 24 21.95 -11.20 0.04
C PRO A 24 22.08 -12.25 -1.08
N GLU A 25 22.42 -13.48 -0.72
CA GLU A 25 22.63 -14.60 -1.66
C GLU A 25 21.35 -15.25 -2.17
N VAL A 26 20.20 -14.96 -1.53
CA VAL A 26 18.91 -15.56 -1.93
C VAL A 26 18.44 -14.97 -3.25
N ALA A 27 18.08 -15.83 -4.20
CA ALA A 27 17.46 -15.39 -5.45
C ALA A 27 15.98 -15.07 -5.21
N ILE A 28 15.57 -13.84 -5.50
CA ILE A 28 14.18 -13.39 -5.31
C ILE A 28 13.66 -12.81 -6.62
N ARG A 29 12.52 -13.35 -7.08
CA ARG A 29 11.73 -12.82 -8.20
C ARG A 29 10.37 -12.33 -7.69
N VAL A 30 9.95 -11.17 -8.15
CA VAL A 30 8.62 -10.61 -7.88
C VAL A 30 7.87 -10.55 -9.19
N LEU A 31 6.72 -11.21 -9.27
CA LEU A 31 5.87 -11.30 -10.45
C LEU A 31 4.64 -10.41 -10.24
N GLU A 32 4.41 -9.46 -11.15
CA GLU A 32 3.31 -8.48 -11.07
C GLU A 32 2.53 -8.47 -12.38
N ARG A 33 1.22 -8.60 -12.30
CA ARG A 33 0.33 -8.61 -13.48
C ARG A 33 0.15 -7.26 -14.15
N ASN A 34 0.32 -6.18 -13.39
CA ASN A 34 0.14 -4.81 -13.88
C ASN A 34 1.47 -4.24 -14.37
N ARG A 35 1.41 -3.07 -14.98
CA ARG A 35 2.60 -2.32 -15.39
C ARG A 35 3.29 -1.70 -14.16
N PRO A 36 4.57 -1.35 -14.26
CA PRO A 36 5.34 -0.84 -13.11
C PRO A 36 4.81 0.47 -12.53
N ASP A 37 4.10 1.27 -13.33
CA ASP A 37 3.55 2.57 -12.95
C ASP A 37 2.04 2.54 -12.66
N ASP A 38 1.40 1.37 -12.78
CA ASP A 38 0.00 1.21 -12.42
C ASP A 38 -0.18 1.19 -10.90
N THR A 39 -1.22 1.86 -10.43
CA THR A 39 -1.61 1.85 -9.02
C THR A 39 -3.12 1.97 -8.86
N PHE A 40 -3.64 1.40 -7.77
CA PHE A 40 -5.03 1.50 -7.37
C PHE A 40 -5.11 2.34 -6.09
N GLY A 41 -5.80 3.49 -6.17
CA GLY A 41 -5.87 4.49 -5.10
C GLY A 41 -4.82 5.58 -5.26
N TRP A 42 -4.93 6.63 -4.46
CA TRP A 42 -4.22 7.90 -4.63
C TRP A 42 -3.08 8.06 -3.61
N GLY A 43 -3.42 8.32 -2.38
CA GLY A 43 -2.45 8.56 -1.31
C GLY A 43 -2.36 7.40 -0.33
N VAL A 44 -1.27 7.38 0.45
CA VAL A 44 -1.08 6.51 1.61
C VAL A 44 -0.69 7.37 2.79
N VAL A 45 -1.44 7.26 3.89
CA VAL A 45 -1.14 7.93 5.16
C VAL A 45 -0.33 6.99 6.04
N PHE A 46 0.67 7.54 6.71
CA PHE A 46 1.53 6.81 7.64
C PHE A 46 1.34 7.33 9.07
N SER A 47 1.39 6.42 10.04
CA SER A 47 1.54 6.72 11.44
C SER A 47 3.02 6.72 11.84
N ASP A 48 3.36 7.40 12.93
CA ASP A 48 4.72 7.44 13.46
C ASP A 48 5.25 6.04 13.79
N GLU A 49 4.40 5.15 14.29
CA GLU A 49 4.76 3.75 14.58
C GLU A 49 5.17 2.99 13.31
N THR A 50 4.40 3.14 12.23
CA THR A 50 4.73 2.51 10.94
C THR A 50 6.05 3.06 10.41
N LEU A 51 6.29 4.36 10.54
CA LEU A 51 7.53 5.00 10.11
C LEU A 51 8.73 4.52 10.92
N GLY A 52 8.59 4.35 12.23
CA GLY A 52 9.66 3.78 13.08
C GLY A 52 10.06 2.36 12.65
N ASN A 53 9.10 1.53 12.24
CA ASN A 53 9.40 0.20 11.71
C ASN A 53 10.18 0.25 10.38
N PHE A 54 9.88 1.22 9.50
CA PHE A 54 10.66 1.43 8.27
C PHE A 54 12.08 1.91 8.58
N GLU A 55 12.23 2.86 9.50
CA GLU A 55 13.53 3.41 9.89
C GLU A 55 14.46 2.32 10.44
N GLU A 56 13.96 1.47 11.33
CA GLU A 56 14.71 0.37 11.90
C GLU A 56 15.09 -0.69 10.86
N ALA A 57 14.15 -1.08 10.01
CA ALA A 57 14.32 -2.19 9.07
C ALA A 57 15.10 -1.80 7.81
N ASP A 58 14.86 -0.63 7.23
CA ASP A 58 15.55 -0.11 6.04
C ASP A 58 15.62 1.42 6.02
N PRO A 59 16.64 2.02 6.70
CA PRO A 59 16.81 3.47 6.79
C PRO A 59 16.86 4.19 5.42
N GLU A 60 17.36 3.53 4.37
CA GLU A 60 17.42 4.11 3.04
C GLU A 60 16.02 4.28 2.44
N THR A 61 15.16 3.24 2.51
CA THR A 61 13.76 3.35 2.11
C THR A 61 13.02 4.37 2.96
N TYR A 62 13.26 4.37 4.28
CA TYR A 62 12.67 5.36 5.19
C TYR A 62 13.00 6.80 4.80
N ALA A 63 14.28 7.11 4.56
CA ALA A 63 14.72 8.44 4.18
C ALA A 63 14.06 8.93 2.87
N GLU A 64 13.91 8.04 1.89
CA GLU A 64 13.31 8.37 0.60
C GLU A 64 11.78 8.56 0.71
N ILE A 65 11.10 7.73 1.51
CA ILE A 65 9.67 7.86 1.79
C ILE A 65 9.41 9.18 2.52
N THR A 66 10.13 9.45 3.62
CA THR A 66 9.92 10.65 4.45
C THR A 66 10.31 11.94 3.72
N GLY A 67 11.32 11.92 2.88
CA GLY A 67 11.69 13.01 1.97
C GLY A 67 10.63 13.34 0.91
N SER A 68 9.61 12.49 0.78
CA SER A 68 8.52 12.63 -0.20
C SER A 68 7.17 12.97 0.41
N PHE A 69 7.11 13.18 1.73
CA PHE A 69 5.86 13.38 2.44
C PHE A 69 5.28 14.78 2.29
N ARG A 70 3.95 14.83 2.28
CA ARG A 70 3.14 15.96 2.69
C ARG A 70 2.77 15.80 4.17
N TYR A 71 3.02 16.82 4.99
CA TYR A 71 2.77 16.80 6.43
C TYR A 71 1.62 17.73 6.79
N TRP A 72 0.81 17.34 7.79
CA TRP A 72 -0.20 18.19 8.40
C TRP A 72 -0.43 17.79 9.87
N GLN A 73 -1.04 18.70 10.65
CA GLN A 73 -1.23 18.51 12.08
C GLN A 73 -2.69 18.58 12.53
N SER A 74 -3.60 18.89 11.63
CA SER A 74 -4.99 19.14 11.97
C SER A 74 -5.91 18.08 11.40
N ILE A 75 -6.97 17.81 12.15
CA ILE A 75 -8.16 17.09 11.68
C ILE A 75 -9.31 18.10 11.65
N GLU A 76 -10.00 18.18 10.54
CA GLU A 76 -11.22 18.95 10.36
C GLU A 76 -12.39 17.99 10.20
N THR A 77 -13.42 18.18 10.99
CA THR A 77 -14.65 17.39 10.93
C THR A 77 -15.83 18.28 10.63
N PHE A 78 -16.56 17.96 9.58
CA PHE A 78 -17.81 18.63 9.21
C PHE A 78 -18.98 17.71 9.48
N TYR A 79 -19.92 18.16 10.27
CA TYR A 79 -21.15 17.45 10.58
C TYR A 79 -22.32 18.43 10.71
N ARG A 80 -23.39 18.22 9.93
CA ARG A 80 -24.59 19.09 9.92
C ARG A 80 -24.29 20.57 9.76
N GLY A 81 -23.32 20.94 8.93
CA GLY A 81 -22.91 22.31 8.68
C GLY A 81 -21.99 22.93 9.75
N GLU A 82 -21.70 22.21 10.83
CA GLU A 82 -20.75 22.64 11.84
C GLU A 82 -19.35 22.08 11.56
N LYS A 83 -18.33 22.92 11.75
CA LYS A 83 -16.91 22.55 11.62
C LYS A 83 -16.28 22.46 13.00
N THR A 84 -15.67 21.33 13.28
CA THR A 84 -14.81 21.12 14.47
C THR A 84 -13.38 20.91 14.01
N VAL A 85 -12.41 21.49 14.70
CA VAL A 85 -10.98 21.35 14.40
C VAL A 85 -10.26 20.79 15.62
N SER A 86 -9.47 19.75 15.41
CA SER A 86 -8.53 19.19 16.38
C SER A 86 -7.11 19.35 15.83
N THR A 87 -6.17 19.77 16.67
CA THR A 87 -4.78 20.04 16.30
C THR A 87 -3.80 19.23 17.14
N GLY A 88 -2.52 19.24 16.77
CA GLY A 88 -1.47 18.53 17.50
C GLY A 88 -1.34 17.06 17.08
N HIS A 89 -1.88 16.68 15.91
CA HIS A 89 -1.68 15.36 15.32
C HIS A 89 -0.48 15.39 14.37
N GLY A 90 0.26 14.29 14.32
CA GLY A 90 1.33 14.10 13.33
C GLY A 90 0.85 13.19 12.23
N PHE A 91 0.54 13.73 11.06
CA PHE A 91 0.18 12.96 9.88
C PHE A 91 1.15 13.22 8.74
N ALA A 92 1.44 12.17 7.99
CA ALA A 92 2.23 12.23 6.79
C ALA A 92 1.61 11.35 5.70
N ALA A 93 1.60 11.82 4.49
CA ALA A 93 1.20 11.00 3.34
C ALA A 93 2.07 11.27 2.13
N LEU A 94 2.08 10.30 1.24
CA LEU A 94 2.63 10.45 -0.10
C LEU A 94 1.73 9.73 -1.11
N SER A 95 1.94 10.05 -2.38
CA SER A 95 1.32 9.35 -3.49
C SER A 95 1.63 7.84 -3.43
N ARG A 96 0.60 7.02 -3.58
CA ARG A 96 0.75 5.57 -3.65
C ARG A 96 1.68 5.15 -4.80
N LYS A 97 1.58 5.83 -5.93
CA LYS A 97 2.47 5.61 -7.08
C LYS A 97 3.93 5.86 -6.69
N LYS A 98 4.20 6.97 -6.01
CA LYS A 98 5.56 7.33 -5.56
C LYS A 98 6.11 6.30 -4.57
N LEU A 99 5.28 5.85 -3.62
CA LEU A 99 5.66 4.76 -2.72
C LEU A 99 6.09 3.50 -3.47
N LEU A 100 5.28 3.04 -4.43
CA LEU A 100 5.61 1.85 -5.22
C LEU A 100 6.91 2.02 -6.02
N LEU A 101 7.13 3.18 -6.63
CA LEU A 101 8.36 3.45 -7.37
C LEU A 101 9.60 3.48 -6.48
N ILE A 102 9.49 4.01 -5.25
CA ILE A 102 10.57 3.97 -4.24
C ILE A 102 10.90 2.51 -3.92
N LEU A 103 9.90 1.71 -3.57
CA LEU A 103 10.10 0.31 -3.22
C LEU A 103 10.64 -0.52 -4.39
N GLN A 104 10.16 -0.30 -5.61
CA GLN A 104 10.67 -0.97 -6.81
C GLN A 104 12.14 -0.64 -7.06
N ARG A 105 12.52 0.63 -6.95
CA ARG A 105 13.90 1.07 -7.12
C ARG A 105 14.80 0.41 -6.07
N ARG A 106 14.39 0.43 -4.80
CA ARG A 106 15.14 -0.18 -3.71
C ARG A 106 15.29 -1.70 -3.90
N ALA A 107 14.23 -2.39 -4.27
CA ALA A 107 14.26 -3.83 -4.56
C ALA A 107 15.29 -4.16 -5.66
N ARG A 108 15.28 -3.40 -6.78
CA ARG A 108 16.27 -3.58 -7.86
C ARG A 108 17.71 -3.30 -7.41
N GLN A 109 17.94 -2.26 -6.61
CA GLN A 109 19.27 -1.95 -6.05
C GLN A 109 19.84 -3.12 -5.23
N LEU A 110 18.96 -3.85 -4.54
CA LEU A 110 19.33 -5.02 -3.76
C LEU A 110 19.41 -6.32 -4.59
N GLY A 111 19.18 -6.25 -5.90
CA GLY A 111 19.26 -7.41 -6.80
C GLY A 111 18.02 -8.29 -6.78
N VAL A 112 16.84 -7.72 -6.47
CA VAL A 112 15.55 -8.40 -6.69
C VAL A 112 15.18 -8.29 -8.16
N GLU A 113 14.79 -9.41 -8.77
CA GLU A 113 14.25 -9.45 -10.11
C GLU A 113 12.75 -9.08 -10.10
N LEU A 114 12.37 -8.03 -10.84
CA LEU A 114 10.99 -7.58 -10.95
C LEU A 114 10.47 -7.83 -12.37
N GLU A 115 9.46 -8.66 -12.49
CA GLU A 115 8.77 -8.94 -13.75
C GLU A 115 7.35 -8.36 -13.68
N PHE A 116 7.10 -7.36 -14.53
CA PHE A 116 5.79 -6.74 -14.69
C PHE A 116 5.05 -7.31 -15.89
N GLU A 117 3.74 -7.08 -15.97
CA GLU A 117 2.84 -7.64 -16.98
C GLU A 117 2.90 -9.18 -17.01
N ARG A 118 3.25 -9.77 -15.86
CA ARG A 118 3.38 -11.20 -15.64
C ARG A 118 2.35 -11.66 -14.60
N GLU A 119 1.22 -12.12 -15.08
CA GLU A 119 0.19 -12.72 -14.24
C GLU A 119 0.53 -14.18 -13.95
N VAL A 120 0.38 -14.58 -12.68
CA VAL A 120 0.46 -15.98 -12.25
C VAL A 120 -0.97 -16.49 -12.11
N ALA A 121 -1.38 -17.35 -13.03
CA ALA A 121 -2.73 -17.91 -13.05
C ALA A 121 -2.90 -19.10 -12.08
N SER A 122 -1.81 -19.83 -11.80
CA SER A 122 -1.79 -20.97 -10.88
C SER A 122 -0.40 -21.13 -10.27
N LEU A 123 -0.34 -21.71 -9.07
CA LEU A 123 0.92 -22.08 -8.39
C LEU A 123 1.76 -23.08 -9.19
N ALA A 124 1.16 -23.81 -10.13
CA ALA A 124 1.90 -24.69 -11.04
C ALA A 124 2.94 -23.97 -11.91
N GLU A 125 2.80 -22.64 -12.09
CA GLU A 125 3.75 -21.84 -12.86
C GLU A 125 5.02 -21.45 -12.08
N VAL A 126 5.04 -21.70 -10.78
CA VAL A 126 6.13 -21.30 -9.87
C VAL A 126 6.63 -22.49 -9.02
N VAL A 127 6.47 -23.71 -9.51
CA VAL A 127 6.85 -24.95 -8.82
C VAL A 127 8.36 -25.09 -8.58
N ASP A 128 9.15 -24.34 -9.32
CA ASP A 128 10.62 -24.30 -9.16
C ASP A 128 11.10 -23.43 -7.98
N ALA A 129 10.18 -22.70 -7.32
CA ALA A 129 10.50 -21.92 -6.15
C ALA A 129 10.57 -22.80 -4.89
N ASP A 130 11.56 -22.53 -4.04
CA ASP A 130 11.66 -23.16 -2.72
C ASP A 130 10.64 -22.55 -1.73
N LEU A 131 10.28 -21.27 -1.95
CA LEU A 131 9.26 -20.53 -1.20
C LEU A 131 8.46 -19.62 -2.12
N VAL A 132 7.15 -19.68 -2.01
CA VAL A 132 6.23 -18.75 -2.68
C VAL A 132 5.55 -17.85 -1.66
N LEU A 133 5.73 -16.53 -1.80
CA LEU A 133 4.98 -15.52 -1.05
C LEU A 133 3.81 -15.02 -1.88
N ALA A 134 2.58 -15.28 -1.44
CA ALA A 134 1.39 -14.73 -2.05
C ALA A 134 1.09 -13.34 -1.45
N ALA A 135 1.39 -12.28 -2.20
CA ALA A 135 1.13 -10.89 -1.89
C ALA A 135 0.19 -10.23 -2.94
N ASP A 136 -0.67 -11.04 -3.54
CA ASP A 136 -1.55 -10.72 -4.66
C ASP A 136 -2.86 -10.01 -4.27
N GLY A 137 -2.93 -9.53 -3.01
CA GLY A 137 -3.91 -8.58 -2.53
C GLY A 137 -5.24 -9.19 -2.10
N VAL A 138 -6.24 -8.31 -1.91
CA VAL A 138 -7.57 -8.68 -1.36
C VAL A 138 -8.30 -9.72 -2.22
N ASN A 139 -8.09 -9.71 -3.54
CA ASN A 139 -8.67 -10.66 -4.49
C ASN A 139 -7.70 -11.80 -4.84
N SER A 140 -6.91 -12.26 -3.86
CA SER A 140 -5.87 -13.27 -4.03
C SER A 140 -6.37 -14.53 -4.73
N ARG A 141 -5.74 -14.88 -5.85
CA ARG A 141 -5.95 -16.14 -6.55
C ARG A 141 -5.33 -17.32 -5.81
N VAL A 142 -4.17 -17.11 -5.22
CA VAL A 142 -3.49 -18.13 -4.42
C VAL A 142 -4.35 -18.55 -3.24
N ARG A 143 -4.98 -17.59 -2.56
CA ARG A 143 -5.92 -17.88 -1.48
C ARG A 143 -7.12 -18.70 -1.98
N ALA A 144 -7.64 -18.39 -3.17
CA ALA A 144 -8.75 -19.12 -3.76
C ALA A 144 -8.34 -20.54 -4.20
N GLU A 145 -7.16 -20.70 -4.83
CA GLU A 145 -6.61 -22.00 -5.26
C GLU A 145 -6.38 -22.92 -4.05
N LEU A 146 -5.93 -22.39 -2.93
CA LEU A 146 -5.66 -23.14 -1.70
C LEU A 146 -6.78 -23.03 -0.66
N ALA A 147 -8.01 -22.71 -1.05
CA ALA A 147 -9.12 -22.45 -0.12
C ALA A 147 -9.42 -23.61 0.82
N GLU A 148 -9.36 -24.85 0.33
CA GLU A 148 -9.57 -26.04 1.16
C GLU A 148 -8.52 -26.18 2.25
N ARG A 149 -7.26 -25.82 1.96
CA ARG A 149 -6.14 -25.87 2.91
C ARG A 149 -6.17 -24.73 3.90
N PHE A 150 -6.34 -23.50 3.40
CA PHE A 150 -6.29 -22.29 4.23
C PHE A 150 -7.59 -22.00 4.97
N ARG A 151 -8.73 -22.51 4.48
CA ARG A 151 -10.07 -22.29 5.03
C ARG A 151 -10.33 -20.80 5.34
N PRO A 152 -10.14 -19.90 4.36
CA PRO A 152 -10.26 -18.47 4.61
C PRO A 152 -11.69 -18.12 5.01
N GLN A 153 -11.81 -17.24 6.01
CA GLN A 153 -13.07 -16.60 6.36
C GLN A 153 -13.11 -15.24 5.67
N LEU A 154 -14.14 -15.00 4.84
CA LEU A 154 -14.36 -13.76 4.13
C LEU A 154 -15.64 -13.12 4.64
N ASP A 155 -15.52 -11.96 5.24
CA ASP A 155 -16.64 -11.14 5.65
C ASP A 155 -16.78 -9.92 4.73
N TRP A 156 -17.94 -9.81 4.08
CA TRP A 156 -18.20 -8.76 3.11
C TRP A 156 -19.00 -7.64 3.76
N GLY A 157 -18.37 -6.48 3.91
CA GLY A 157 -19.04 -5.25 4.33
C GLY A 157 -20.13 -4.83 3.34
N ARG A 158 -21.16 -4.17 3.85
CA ARG A 158 -22.29 -3.65 3.03
C ARG A 158 -22.01 -2.25 2.49
N CYS A 159 -21.10 -1.50 3.11
CA CYS A 159 -20.75 -0.17 2.69
C CYS A 159 -20.00 -0.20 1.35
N ARG A 160 -20.34 0.73 0.48
CA ARG A 160 -19.61 0.97 -0.76
C ARG A 160 -18.75 2.20 -0.59
N PHE A 161 -17.62 2.23 -1.26
CA PHE A 161 -16.76 3.39 -1.29
C PHE A 161 -16.22 3.64 -2.70
N SER A 162 -15.80 4.87 -2.95
CA SER A 162 -15.10 5.27 -4.16
C SER A 162 -13.88 6.08 -3.77
N TRP A 163 -12.79 5.89 -4.47
CA TRP A 163 -11.61 6.73 -4.37
C TRP A 163 -11.68 7.81 -5.44
N LEU A 164 -11.63 9.06 -4.99
CA LEU A 164 -11.67 10.23 -5.85
C LEU A 164 -10.41 11.06 -5.61
N GLY A 165 -9.84 11.61 -6.67
CA GLY A 165 -8.79 12.62 -6.60
C GLY A 165 -9.39 13.99 -6.89
N THR A 166 -8.82 15.03 -6.27
CA THR A 166 -9.19 16.43 -6.49
C THR A 166 -7.92 17.28 -6.41
N ASP A 167 -7.90 18.38 -7.12
CA ASP A 167 -6.91 19.45 -7.05
C ASP A 167 -7.29 20.53 -6.00
N LEU A 168 -8.39 20.33 -5.27
CA LEU A 168 -8.76 21.21 -4.15
C LEU A 168 -7.67 21.16 -3.07
N PRO A 169 -7.06 22.31 -2.70
CA PRO A 169 -6.06 22.33 -1.66
C PRO A 169 -6.67 21.97 -0.30
N LEU A 170 -6.05 21.02 0.37
CA LEU A 170 -6.42 20.58 1.72
C LEU A 170 -5.23 20.79 2.65
N ASP A 171 -5.49 21.40 3.82
CA ASP A 171 -4.47 21.69 4.85
C ASP A 171 -4.58 20.74 6.06
N ALA A 172 -5.57 19.85 6.04
CA ALA A 172 -5.90 18.97 7.16
C ALA A 172 -6.42 17.62 6.67
N PHE A 173 -6.45 16.66 7.57
CA PHE A 173 -7.26 15.47 7.38
C PHE A 173 -8.72 15.86 7.56
N THR A 174 -9.48 15.88 6.49
CA THR A 174 -10.85 16.36 6.44
C THR A 174 -11.84 15.21 6.43
N PHE A 175 -12.71 15.19 7.43
CA PHE A 175 -13.84 14.26 7.52
C PHE A 175 -15.14 15.03 7.30
N ILE A 176 -15.99 14.54 6.39
CA ILE A 176 -17.33 15.08 6.21
C ILE A 176 -18.32 13.94 6.45
N PHE A 177 -19.27 14.17 7.33
CA PHE A 177 -20.36 13.26 7.65
C PHE A 177 -21.67 13.92 7.25
N GLU A 178 -22.29 13.42 6.18
CA GLU A 178 -23.55 13.96 5.65
C GLU A 178 -24.68 12.93 5.76
N PRO A 179 -25.61 13.11 6.70
CA PRO A 179 -26.83 12.31 6.78
C PRO A 179 -27.76 12.65 5.62
N THR A 180 -28.22 11.64 4.89
CA THR A 180 -29.16 11.76 3.77
C THR A 180 -30.30 10.75 3.91
N GLU A 181 -31.30 10.82 3.05
CA GLU A 181 -32.36 9.83 2.94
C GLU A 181 -31.85 8.42 2.55
N HIS A 182 -30.65 8.33 1.95
CA HIS A 182 -30.00 7.08 1.54
C HIS A 182 -29.02 6.53 2.58
N GLY A 183 -28.87 7.20 3.73
CA GLY A 183 -27.96 6.84 4.79
C GLY A 183 -26.90 7.91 5.07
N LEU A 184 -25.85 7.53 5.82
CA LEU A 184 -24.76 8.41 6.17
C LEU A 184 -23.65 8.31 5.11
N PHE A 185 -23.39 9.41 4.41
CA PHE A 185 -22.22 9.55 3.56
C PHE A 185 -21.04 10.04 4.39
N GLN A 186 -19.88 9.45 4.15
CA GLN A 186 -18.63 9.81 4.83
C GLN A 186 -17.58 10.12 3.77
N VAL A 187 -16.95 11.29 3.87
CA VAL A 187 -15.79 11.66 3.06
C VAL A 187 -14.57 11.72 3.96
N HIS A 188 -13.50 11.06 3.54
CA HIS A 188 -12.18 11.13 4.17
C HIS A 188 -11.22 11.70 3.13
N ALA A 189 -10.79 12.93 3.31
CA ALA A 189 -9.92 13.61 2.37
C ALA A 189 -8.64 14.11 3.06
N TYR A 190 -7.51 14.00 2.37
CA TYR A 190 -6.21 14.44 2.89
C TYR A 190 -5.26 14.80 1.75
N PRO A 191 -4.31 15.71 1.98
CA PRO A 191 -3.29 16.04 1.00
C PRO A 191 -2.24 14.93 0.92
N PHE A 192 -1.74 14.60 -0.28
CA PHE A 192 -0.69 13.58 -0.46
C PHE A 192 0.39 13.99 -1.49
N GLU A 193 0.14 15.03 -2.27
CA GLU A 193 1.07 15.64 -3.21
C GLU A 193 0.91 17.17 -3.19
N GLU A 194 1.87 17.89 -3.73
CA GLU A 194 1.75 19.32 -4.01
C GLU A 194 1.03 19.53 -5.34
N GLY A 195 -0.01 20.31 -5.36
CA GLY A 195 -0.69 20.81 -6.56
C GLY A 195 -1.97 20.21 -6.89
#